data_86c5d7b2aba6d0c82a74ba9e727b065d
#
_entry.id   86c5d7b2aba6d0c82a74ba9e727b065d
#
_cell.length_a   1.000
_cell.length_b   1.000
_cell.length_c   1.000
_cell.angle_alpha   90.00
_cell.angle_beta   90.00
_cell.angle_gamma   90.00
#
_symmetry.space_group_name_H-M   'P 1'
#
loop_
_entity.id
_entity.type
_entity.pdbx_description
1 polymer ?
#
loop_
_entity_poly.entity_id
_entity_poly.type
_entity_poly.pdbx_seq_one_letter_code
_entity_poly.pdbx_strand_id
1 'polypeptide(L)'
;MAKEHKKEKKVKPTKMDTSDNEDETPRFQSPIAHPLAEKKLVKKIYKTIKKASKVKHVRRGVKEVGKALRKGEKGLVIIAGDISPLDVISHMPVLCEDSNVPYVFVPSKEQLGEASSTKRPTSVTMIVFGGKNKDTKAAADYKELYDECYAQAKELDEKLVY
;
A
#
# COMPACT_ATOMS: atom_id res chain seq x y z
N MET A 1 -38.91 -44.44 22.19
CA MET A 1 -38.74 -43.05 21.72
C MET A 1 -37.28 -42.78 21.57
N ALA A 2 -36.73 -42.89 20.36
CA ALA A 2 -35.34 -42.66 20.06
C ALA A 2 -35.18 -41.22 19.54
N LYS A 3 -34.32 -40.44 20.20
CA LYS A 3 -33.93 -39.09 19.74
C LYS A 3 -32.65 -39.21 18.93
N GLU A 4 -32.76 -39.06 17.62
CA GLU A 4 -31.62 -38.94 16.71
C GLU A 4 -30.94 -37.58 16.88
N HIS A 5 -29.68 -37.60 17.32
CA HIS A 5 -28.80 -36.44 17.29
C HIS A 5 -28.15 -36.32 15.90
N LYS A 6 -28.65 -35.39 15.11
CA LYS A 6 -28.10 -35.00 13.83
C LYS A 6 -26.81 -34.21 14.06
N LYS A 7 -25.65 -34.81 13.81
CA LYS A 7 -24.35 -34.14 13.81
C LYS A 7 -24.25 -33.22 12.58
N GLU A 8 -24.30 -31.92 12.79
CA GLU A 8 -23.94 -30.94 11.76
C GLU A 8 -22.42 -30.99 11.53
N LYS A 9 -22.04 -31.36 10.31
CA LYS A 9 -20.66 -31.29 9.83
C LYS A 9 -20.33 -29.80 9.60
N LYS A 10 -19.43 -29.23 10.41
CA LYS A 10 -18.77 -27.96 10.15
C LYS A 10 -17.99 -28.06 8.84
N VAL A 11 -18.48 -27.40 7.81
CA VAL A 11 -17.79 -27.18 6.56
C VAL A 11 -16.67 -26.18 6.84
N LYS A 12 -15.42 -26.60 6.67
CA LYS A 12 -14.25 -25.73 6.71
C LYS A 12 -14.34 -24.79 5.51
N PRO A 13 -14.11 -23.46 5.65
CA PRO A 13 -14.03 -22.59 4.49
C PRO A 13 -12.80 -22.97 3.66
N THR A 14 -13.06 -23.42 2.46
CA THR A 14 -12.07 -23.63 1.42
C THR A 14 -11.33 -22.31 1.18
N LYS A 15 -10.00 -22.36 1.23
CA LYS A 15 -9.16 -21.26 0.77
C LYS A 15 -9.53 -21.01 -0.69
N MET A 16 -10.18 -19.89 -0.96
CA MET A 16 -10.29 -19.38 -2.31
C MET A 16 -8.89 -18.90 -2.70
N ASP A 17 -8.24 -19.69 -3.53
CA ASP A 17 -7.17 -19.22 -4.38
C ASP A 17 -7.78 -18.13 -5.25
N THR A 18 -7.41 -16.89 -4.98
CA THR A 18 -7.75 -15.76 -5.85
C THR A 18 -6.99 -15.97 -7.15
N SER A 19 -7.66 -16.61 -8.09
CA SER A 19 -7.27 -16.65 -9.49
C SER A 19 -7.00 -15.22 -9.97
N ASP A 20 -5.86 -15.07 -10.64
CA ASP A 20 -5.42 -13.89 -11.37
C ASP A 20 -6.47 -13.53 -12.45
N ASN A 21 -7.54 -12.85 -12.07
CA ASN A 21 -8.43 -12.23 -13.05
C ASN A 21 -7.81 -10.90 -13.45
N GLU A 22 -7.08 -10.96 -14.55
CA GLU A 22 -6.63 -9.83 -15.34
C GLU A 22 -7.83 -9.21 -16.07
N ASP A 23 -8.72 -8.54 -15.36
CA ASP A 23 -9.63 -7.59 -15.98
C ASP A 23 -8.88 -6.29 -16.23
N GLU A 24 -8.18 -6.26 -17.37
CA GLU A 24 -7.63 -5.05 -17.95
C GLU A 24 -8.73 -4.20 -18.60
N THR A 25 -9.69 -3.73 -17.80
CA THR A 25 -10.42 -2.55 -18.22
C THR A 25 -9.46 -1.36 -18.13
N PRO A 26 -9.42 -0.48 -19.16
CA PRO A 26 -8.59 0.72 -19.11
C PRO A 26 -9.10 1.61 -17.98
N ARG A 27 -8.50 1.45 -16.80
CA ARG A 27 -8.82 2.27 -15.64
C ARG A 27 -8.27 3.65 -15.88
N PHE A 28 -9.06 4.66 -15.52
CA PHE A 28 -8.58 6.05 -15.53
C PHE A 28 -7.28 6.12 -14.72
N GLN A 29 -6.23 6.59 -15.37
CA GLN A 29 -4.97 6.91 -14.72
C GLN A 29 -4.76 8.42 -14.76
N SER A 30 -4.40 8.97 -13.63
CA SER A 30 -4.08 10.37 -13.49
C SER A 30 -2.84 10.72 -14.33
N PRO A 31 -2.84 11.85 -15.07
CA PRO A 31 -1.66 12.29 -15.81
C PRO A 31 -0.43 12.58 -14.94
N ILE A 32 -0.60 12.76 -13.64
CA ILE A 32 0.51 12.97 -12.69
C ILE A 32 1.03 11.66 -12.07
N ALA A 33 0.48 10.50 -12.47
CA ALA A 33 0.86 9.19 -11.90
C ALA A 33 2.23 8.70 -12.39
N HIS A 34 3.26 9.45 -12.12
CA HIS A 34 4.66 9.12 -12.38
C HIS A 34 5.49 9.29 -11.10
N PRO A 35 6.37 8.32 -10.76
CA PRO A 35 6.61 7.02 -11.39
C PRO A 35 5.51 5.98 -11.11
N LEU A 36 5.06 5.29 -12.16
CA LEU A 36 4.12 4.19 -12.01
C LEU A 36 4.89 2.87 -11.76
N ALA A 37 4.49 2.13 -10.73
CA ALA A 37 5.10 0.86 -10.41
C ALA A 37 4.77 -0.22 -11.45
N GLU A 38 5.75 -1.01 -11.84
CA GLU A 38 5.55 -2.21 -12.66
C GLU A 38 4.70 -3.27 -11.92
N LYS A 39 4.00 -4.12 -12.65
CA LYS A 39 3.14 -5.19 -12.10
C LYS A 39 3.84 -6.04 -11.01
N LYS A 40 5.13 -6.35 -11.19
CA LYS A 40 5.92 -7.11 -10.22
C LYS A 40 6.17 -6.32 -8.93
N LEU A 41 6.51 -5.04 -9.07
CA LEU A 41 6.75 -4.13 -7.95
C LEU A 41 5.45 -3.88 -7.19
N VAL A 42 4.33 -3.67 -7.87
CA VAL A 42 3.00 -3.50 -7.26
C VAL A 42 2.65 -4.67 -6.35
N LYS A 43 2.85 -5.91 -6.82
CA LYS A 43 2.60 -7.13 -6.01
C LYS A 43 3.49 -7.16 -4.74
N LYS A 44 4.77 -6.76 -4.85
CA LYS A 44 5.68 -6.66 -3.69
C LYS A 44 5.24 -5.57 -2.72
N ILE A 45 4.89 -4.39 -3.23
CA ILE A 45 4.39 -3.27 -2.43
C ILE A 45 3.15 -3.68 -1.62
N TYR A 46 2.15 -4.30 -2.25
CA TYR A 46 0.94 -4.74 -1.55
C TYR A 46 1.23 -5.79 -0.47
N LYS A 47 2.16 -6.73 -0.72
CA LYS A 47 2.61 -7.68 0.30
C LYS A 47 3.27 -6.99 1.48
N THR A 48 4.12 -5.99 1.21
CA THR A 48 4.80 -5.19 2.24
C THR A 48 3.81 -4.39 3.07
N ILE A 49 2.85 -3.71 2.42
CA ILE A 49 1.78 -2.97 3.11
C ILE A 49 0.96 -3.91 4.01
N LYS A 50 0.59 -5.09 3.49
CA LYS A 50 -0.21 -6.07 4.23
C LYS A 50 0.50 -6.56 5.50
N LYS A 51 1.80 -6.80 5.42
CA LYS A 51 2.63 -7.15 6.58
C LYS A 51 2.79 -5.96 7.55
N ALA A 52 3.12 -4.78 7.04
CA ALA A 52 3.29 -3.56 7.84
C ALA A 52 1.98 -3.11 8.53
N SER A 53 0.82 -3.37 7.89
CA SER A 53 -0.49 -3.07 8.45
C SER A 53 -0.80 -3.91 9.70
N LYS A 54 -0.36 -5.17 9.74
CA LYS A 54 -0.54 -6.05 10.90
C LYS A 54 0.15 -5.49 12.15
N VAL A 55 1.30 -4.87 11.97
CA VAL A 55 2.09 -4.26 13.06
C VAL A 55 1.83 -2.76 13.23
N LYS A 56 0.82 -2.22 12.57
CA LYS A 56 0.40 -0.80 12.65
C LYS A 56 1.49 0.21 12.25
N HIS A 57 2.42 -0.20 11.39
CA HIS A 57 3.47 0.68 10.83
C HIS A 57 3.03 1.41 9.55
N VAL A 58 1.73 1.49 9.31
CA VAL A 58 1.14 2.12 8.13
C VAL A 58 0.36 3.36 8.53
N ARG A 59 0.57 4.46 7.80
CA ARG A 59 -0.25 5.67 7.83
C ARG A 59 -1.16 5.65 6.60
N ARG A 60 -2.43 5.97 6.78
CA ARG A 60 -3.44 5.91 5.73
C ARG A 60 -4.09 7.25 5.50
N GLY A 61 -4.24 7.58 4.20
CA GLY A 61 -4.91 8.80 3.78
C GLY A 61 -4.02 10.03 3.76
N VAL A 62 -4.37 10.97 2.88
CA VAL A 62 -3.62 12.20 2.61
C VAL A 62 -3.31 12.98 3.88
N LYS A 63 -4.30 13.11 4.78
CA LYS A 63 -4.17 13.89 6.00
C LYS A 63 -3.15 13.32 7.00
N GLU A 64 -3.17 12.01 7.20
CA GLU A 64 -2.23 11.34 8.11
C GLU A 64 -0.82 11.29 7.51
N VAL A 65 -0.72 11.00 6.22
CA VAL A 65 0.58 10.96 5.53
C VAL A 65 1.21 12.36 5.47
N GLY A 66 0.45 13.39 5.09
CA GLY A 66 0.92 14.76 5.10
C GLY A 66 1.37 15.24 6.50
N LYS A 67 0.69 14.80 7.56
CA LYS A 67 1.11 15.10 8.93
C LYS A 67 2.40 14.36 9.31
N ALA A 68 2.56 13.12 8.86
CA ALA A 68 3.77 12.32 9.09
C ALA A 68 4.99 12.93 8.39
N LEU A 69 4.85 13.33 7.13
CA LEU A 69 5.90 13.99 6.35
C LEU A 69 6.35 15.30 7.00
N ARG A 70 5.41 16.17 7.41
CA ARG A 70 5.73 17.43 8.12
C ARG A 70 6.42 17.21 9.47
N LYS A 71 6.22 16.06 10.11
CA LYS A 71 6.92 15.66 11.33
C LYS A 71 8.30 15.07 11.08
N GLY A 72 8.69 14.93 9.82
CA GLY A 72 9.96 14.33 9.43
C GLY A 72 10.01 12.79 9.57
N GLU A 73 8.85 12.12 9.62
CA GLU A 73 8.82 10.65 9.59
C GLU A 73 9.33 10.19 8.21
N LYS A 74 10.30 9.29 8.21
CA LYS A 74 10.85 8.70 6.98
C LYS A 74 10.18 7.38 6.67
N GLY A 75 10.03 7.08 5.39
CA GLY A 75 9.36 5.86 4.94
C GLY A 75 9.19 5.80 3.44
N LEU A 76 8.30 4.96 2.97
CA LEU A 76 7.92 4.83 1.58
C LEU A 76 6.46 5.27 1.42
N VAL A 77 6.20 6.21 0.52
CA VAL A 77 4.86 6.70 0.21
C VAL A 77 4.34 6.03 -1.05
N ILE A 78 3.13 5.51 -0.97
CA ILE A 78 2.43 4.86 -2.07
C ILE A 78 1.15 5.64 -2.37
N ILE A 79 1.00 6.07 -3.62
CA ILE A 79 -0.09 6.91 -4.08
C ILE A 79 -0.91 6.15 -5.13
N ALA A 80 -2.23 6.17 -5.03
CA ALA A 80 -3.07 5.58 -6.06
C ALA A 80 -3.15 6.50 -7.29
N GLY A 81 -3.01 5.93 -8.48
CA GLY A 81 -3.03 6.66 -9.76
C GLY A 81 -4.42 6.87 -10.35
N ASP A 82 -5.46 6.28 -9.76
CA ASP A 82 -6.86 6.32 -10.24
C ASP A 82 -7.73 7.28 -9.42
N ILE A 83 -7.14 8.32 -8.84
CA ILE A 83 -7.86 9.31 -8.02
C ILE A 83 -8.41 10.44 -8.88
N SER A 84 -9.69 10.73 -8.69
CA SER A 84 -10.39 11.88 -9.23
C SER A 84 -11.21 12.55 -8.11
N PRO A 85 -11.13 13.88 -7.90
CA PRO A 85 -10.31 14.86 -8.62
C PRO A 85 -8.81 14.81 -8.25
N LEU A 86 -7.98 15.36 -9.15
CA LEU A 86 -6.52 15.42 -9.01
C LEU A 86 -6.04 16.25 -7.81
N ASP A 87 -6.78 17.25 -7.44
CA ASP A 87 -6.44 18.19 -6.35
C ASP A 87 -6.19 17.49 -5.02
N VAL A 88 -6.79 16.31 -4.82
CA VAL A 88 -6.64 15.53 -3.59
C VAL A 88 -5.22 15.05 -3.38
N ILE A 89 -4.51 14.72 -4.46
CA ILE A 89 -3.18 14.10 -4.42
C ILE A 89 -2.08 14.94 -5.05
N SER A 90 -2.41 16.05 -5.73
CA SER A 90 -1.45 16.86 -6.48
C SER A 90 -0.31 17.42 -5.64
N HIS A 91 -0.57 17.71 -4.37
CA HIS A 91 0.43 18.23 -3.42
C HIS A 91 1.30 17.14 -2.78
N MET A 92 0.91 15.87 -2.90
CA MET A 92 1.63 14.78 -2.23
C MET A 92 3.04 14.53 -2.77
N PRO A 93 3.26 14.47 -4.11
CA PRO A 93 4.61 14.33 -4.66
C PRO A 93 5.55 15.44 -4.19
N VAL A 94 5.10 16.69 -4.24
CA VAL A 94 5.89 17.86 -3.79
C VAL A 94 6.28 17.73 -2.31
N LEU A 95 5.33 17.36 -1.45
CA LEU A 95 5.63 17.13 -0.02
C LEU A 95 6.61 15.98 0.21
N CYS A 96 6.57 14.93 -0.62
CA CYS A 96 7.51 13.83 -0.54
C CYS A 96 8.92 14.26 -0.95
N GLU A 97 9.05 15.02 -2.02
CA GLU A 97 10.32 15.59 -2.49
C GLU A 97 10.92 16.54 -1.47
N ASP A 98 10.16 17.48 -0.93
CA ASP A 98 10.59 18.41 0.14
C ASP A 98 11.09 17.67 1.39
N SER A 99 10.50 16.51 1.69
CA SER A 99 10.86 15.69 2.84
C SER A 99 11.97 14.68 2.53
N ASN A 100 12.44 14.58 1.29
CA ASN A 100 13.36 13.54 0.78
C ASN A 100 12.86 12.13 1.13
N VAL A 101 11.59 11.86 0.81
CA VAL A 101 10.93 10.58 1.00
C VAL A 101 10.52 10.03 -0.36
N PRO A 102 10.99 8.85 -0.78
CA PRO A 102 10.62 8.27 -2.06
C PRO A 102 9.12 7.94 -2.10
N TYR A 103 8.54 8.11 -3.27
CA TYR A 103 7.14 7.81 -3.52
C TYR A 103 6.98 6.99 -4.80
N VAL A 104 5.86 6.29 -4.91
CA VAL A 104 5.55 5.48 -6.09
C VAL A 104 4.05 5.44 -6.30
N PHE A 105 3.62 5.48 -7.56
CA PHE A 105 2.22 5.33 -7.92
C PHE A 105 1.85 3.87 -8.17
N VAL A 106 0.66 3.49 -7.73
CA VAL A 106 0.04 2.18 -7.99
C VAL A 106 -1.28 2.36 -8.76
N PRO A 107 -1.67 1.39 -9.59
CA PRO A 107 -2.79 1.59 -10.51
C PRO A 107 -4.17 1.67 -9.84
N SER A 108 -4.36 1.08 -8.65
CA SER A 108 -5.70 0.95 -8.05
C SER A 108 -5.76 1.38 -6.59
N LYS A 109 -6.68 2.32 -6.29
CA LYS A 109 -7.04 2.75 -4.94
C LYS A 109 -7.73 1.67 -4.11
N GLU A 110 -8.50 0.80 -4.75
CA GLU A 110 -9.22 -0.29 -4.09
C GLU A 110 -8.26 -1.33 -3.57
N GLN A 111 -7.33 -1.79 -4.42
CA GLN A 111 -6.29 -2.74 -4.04
C GLN A 111 -5.35 -2.16 -2.97
N LEU A 112 -5.06 -0.85 -3.04
CA LEU A 112 -4.28 -0.17 -2.01
C LEU A 112 -5.01 -0.14 -0.66
N GLY A 113 -6.32 0.10 -0.67
CA GLY A 113 -7.17 0.04 0.52
C GLY A 113 -7.19 -1.36 1.12
N GLU A 114 -7.40 -2.38 0.31
CA GLU A 114 -7.40 -3.78 0.75
C GLU A 114 -6.05 -4.20 1.34
N ALA A 115 -4.94 -3.86 0.69
CA ALA A 115 -3.60 -4.10 1.21
C ALA A 115 -3.37 -3.41 2.56
N SER A 116 -3.94 -2.22 2.76
CA SER A 116 -3.88 -1.46 4.01
C SER A 116 -4.84 -1.99 5.09
N SER A 117 -5.49 -3.13 4.84
CA SER A 117 -6.48 -3.74 5.76
C SER A 117 -7.69 -2.84 6.04
N THR A 118 -8.18 -2.15 5.02
CA THR A 118 -9.43 -1.37 5.07
C THR A 118 -10.42 -1.86 4.03
N LYS A 119 -11.71 -1.70 4.33
CA LYS A 119 -12.79 -1.98 3.36
C LYS A 119 -13.05 -0.81 2.41
N ARG A 120 -12.40 0.32 2.62
CA ARG A 120 -12.58 1.54 1.82
C ARG A 120 -11.39 1.77 0.91
N PRO A 121 -11.59 2.27 -0.31
CA PRO A 121 -10.49 2.68 -1.18
C PRO A 121 -9.64 3.75 -0.49
N THR A 122 -8.34 3.65 -0.65
CA THR A 122 -7.36 4.55 -0.03
C THR A 122 -6.56 5.26 -1.12
N SER A 123 -6.46 6.59 -1.03
CA SER A 123 -5.74 7.40 -2.01
C SER A 123 -4.22 7.39 -1.81
N VAL A 124 -3.78 7.44 -0.57
CA VAL A 124 -2.36 7.50 -0.21
C VAL A 124 -2.10 6.65 1.02
N THR A 125 -1.00 5.93 1.01
CA THR A 125 -0.53 5.12 2.14
C THR A 125 0.97 5.35 2.32
N MET A 126 1.43 5.45 3.56
CA MET A 126 2.86 5.54 3.90
C MET A 126 3.24 4.41 4.83
N ILE A 127 4.32 3.71 4.50
CA ILE A 127 4.94 2.72 5.39
C ILE A 127 6.05 3.43 6.15
N VAL A 128 5.91 3.51 7.47
CA VAL A 128 6.94 4.07 8.36
C VAL A 128 7.69 2.91 9.01
N PHE A 129 8.96 2.76 8.66
CA PHE A 129 9.78 1.68 9.23
C PHE A 129 9.92 1.85 10.75
N GLY A 130 9.51 0.81 11.50
CA GLY A 130 9.53 0.83 12.97
C GLY A 130 8.37 1.59 13.64
N GLY A 131 7.45 2.20 12.87
CA GLY A 131 6.28 2.91 13.42
C GLY A 131 6.62 4.06 14.36
N LYS A 132 5.68 4.42 15.24
CA LYS A 132 5.89 5.52 16.21
C LYS A 132 6.91 5.16 17.29
N ASN A 133 6.98 3.91 17.68
CA ASN A 133 7.81 3.43 18.80
C ASN A 133 9.16 2.89 18.36
N LYS A 134 9.48 2.95 17.05
CA LYS A 134 10.69 2.39 16.46
C LYS A 134 10.92 0.91 16.83
N ASP A 135 9.82 0.15 16.90
CA ASP A 135 9.84 -1.28 17.21
C ASP A 135 10.47 -2.08 16.05
N THR A 136 11.79 -2.15 16.04
CA THR A 136 12.57 -2.84 15.00
C THR A 136 12.32 -4.34 14.97
N LYS A 137 11.94 -4.94 16.10
CA LYS A 137 11.63 -6.38 16.17
C LYS A 137 10.39 -6.74 15.33
N ALA A 138 9.33 -5.95 15.42
CA ALA A 138 8.12 -6.17 14.62
C ALA A 138 8.30 -5.78 13.14
N ALA A 139 9.29 -4.96 12.83
CA ALA A 139 9.64 -4.58 11.46
C ALA A 139 10.47 -5.65 10.73
N ALA A 140 11.09 -6.59 11.44
CA ALA A 140 11.94 -7.62 10.84
C ALA A 140 11.21 -8.48 9.80
N ASP A 141 9.93 -8.78 10.03
CA ASP A 141 9.11 -9.63 9.15
C ASP A 141 8.90 -9.07 7.75
N TYR A 142 8.99 -7.75 7.58
CA TYR A 142 8.79 -7.12 6.27
C TYR A 142 10.00 -6.29 5.82
N LYS A 143 11.09 -6.26 6.58
CA LYS A 143 12.27 -5.43 6.32
C LYS A 143 12.85 -5.66 4.93
N GLU A 144 13.12 -6.91 4.58
CA GLU A 144 13.71 -7.26 3.27
C GLU A 144 12.84 -6.78 2.10
N LEU A 145 11.53 -7.03 2.18
CA LEU A 145 10.58 -6.58 1.16
C LEU A 145 10.47 -5.04 1.11
N TYR A 146 10.57 -4.40 2.26
CA TYR A 146 10.55 -2.94 2.36
C TYR A 146 11.80 -2.34 1.72
N ASP A 147 12.99 -2.86 2.05
CA ASP A 147 14.26 -2.37 1.52
C ASP A 147 14.32 -2.53 -0.02
N GLU A 148 13.84 -3.67 -0.55
CA GLU A 148 13.70 -3.87 -2.01
C GLU A 148 12.75 -2.85 -2.65
N CYS A 149 11.57 -2.66 -2.08
CA CYS A 149 10.59 -1.71 -2.60
C CYS A 149 11.11 -0.26 -2.50
N TYR A 150 11.80 0.06 -1.43
CA TYR A 150 12.40 1.37 -1.20
C TYR A 150 13.49 1.68 -2.23
N ALA A 151 14.41 0.73 -2.47
CA ALA A 151 15.46 0.88 -3.47
C ALA A 151 14.88 1.06 -4.88
N GLN A 152 13.90 0.23 -5.27
CA GLN A 152 13.26 0.34 -6.58
C GLN A 152 12.46 1.65 -6.74
N ALA A 153 11.78 2.10 -5.69
CA ALA A 153 11.08 3.38 -5.72
C ALA A 153 12.04 4.56 -5.89
N LYS A 154 13.18 4.51 -5.20
CA LYS A 154 14.23 5.53 -5.33
C LYS A 154 14.84 5.56 -6.73
N GLU A 155 15.13 4.41 -7.32
CA GLU A 155 15.62 4.32 -8.71
C GLU A 155 14.61 4.87 -9.71
N LEU A 156 13.32 4.64 -9.50
CA LEU A 156 12.27 5.17 -10.36
C LEU A 156 12.14 6.70 -10.22
N ASP A 157 12.31 7.21 -9.02
CA ASP A 157 12.27 8.63 -8.70
C ASP A 157 13.46 9.37 -9.34
N GLU A 158 14.66 8.79 -9.24
CA GLU A 158 15.88 9.31 -9.89
C GLU A 158 15.77 9.32 -11.43
N LYS A 159 15.10 8.34 -12.03
CA LYS A 159 14.88 8.27 -13.49
C LYS A 159 13.87 9.31 -14.00
N LEU A 160 13.03 9.86 -13.14
CA LEU A 160 12.05 10.90 -13.52
C LEU A 160 12.66 12.29 -13.61
N VAL A 161 13.82 12.50 -13.01
CA VAL A 161 14.46 13.83 -12.97
C VAL A 161 15.00 14.24 -14.35
N TYR A 162 14.94 13.34 -15.37
CA TYR A 162 15.38 13.67 -16.74
C TYR A 162 14.52 12.97 -17.81
#